data_02723839d9b778459c23d19394267ab5
#
_entry.id   02723839d9b778459c23d19394267ab5
#
_cell.length_a   1.000
_cell.length_b   1.000
_cell.length_c   1.000
_cell.angle_alpha   90.00
_cell.angle_beta   90.00
_cell.angle_gamma   90.00
#
_symmetry.space_group_name_H-M   'P 1'
#
loop_
_entity.id
_entity.type
_entity.pdbx_description
1 polymer ?
#
loop_
_entity_poly.entity_id
_entity_poly.type
_entity_poly.pdbx_seq_one_letter_code
_entity_poly.pdbx_strand_id
1 'polypeptide(L)'
;PNCPAVNQLNPEKEFPLEHISTTTLIIILIIMVVISAYFSGSETGMMTLNRYRLRHMAKQGNRSAKRVEKLLRKPDRLISLVLIGNNLVNILASALGTIVGMRLYGDAGVAIATGVLTFVVLVFAEPKTIAALYPEKVAYPSSFLLAPLQILMMPLVWLLNAITRMLMRMMGIKTDIVVSGSLSKEELRTIVHESRSQISRRNQDMLLSVLDLEKMTVDDIMVPRSEIIGIDINDDWKS
;
A
#
# COMPACT_ATOMS: atom_id res chain seq x y z
N PRO A 1 -63.26 -38.13 -0.42
CA PRO A 1 -62.85 -36.89 -0.97
C PRO A 1 -61.26 -36.87 -1.01
N ASN A 2 -60.82 -37.12 -2.23
CA ASN A 2 -59.41 -37.12 -2.59
C ASN A 2 -58.86 -35.70 -2.57
N CYS A 3 -57.81 -35.46 -1.89
CA CYS A 3 -56.99 -34.26 -2.05
C CYS A 3 -55.74 -34.61 -2.87
N PRO A 4 -55.72 -34.34 -4.17
CA PRO A 4 -54.49 -34.42 -4.95
C PRO A 4 -53.97 -32.99 -5.08
N ALA A 5 -52.90 -32.60 -4.45
CA ALA A 5 -52.05 -31.47 -4.85
C ALA A 5 -51.13 -31.00 -3.74
N VAL A 6 -50.18 -31.83 -3.33
CA VAL A 6 -49.00 -31.31 -2.58
C VAL A 6 -47.73 -31.97 -3.13
N ASN A 7 -47.61 -32.18 -4.41
CA ASN A 7 -46.38 -32.75 -4.95
C ASN A 7 -45.97 -32.12 -6.28
N GLN A 8 -46.01 -30.78 -6.37
CA GLN A 8 -45.41 -30.04 -7.50
C GLN A 8 -44.74 -28.74 -7.06
N LEU A 9 -43.89 -28.83 -6.06
CA LEU A 9 -42.96 -27.75 -5.72
C LEU A 9 -41.56 -28.31 -5.55
N ASN A 10 -41.00 -28.81 -6.60
CA ASN A 10 -39.56 -28.87 -6.75
C ASN A 10 -39.14 -28.88 -8.22
N PRO A 11 -39.05 -27.73 -8.90
CA PRO A 11 -37.98 -27.62 -9.87
C PRO A 11 -36.69 -27.49 -9.04
N GLU A 12 -35.97 -28.60 -8.91
CA GLU A 12 -34.54 -28.53 -8.60
C GLU A 12 -33.96 -27.39 -9.44
N LYS A 13 -33.70 -26.25 -8.81
CA LYS A 13 -32.86 -25.22 -9.41
C LYS A 13 -31.49 -25.86 -9.48
N GLU A 14 -31.25 -26.58 -10.57
CA GLU A 14 -29.92 -27.05 -10.93
C GLU A 14 -28.99 -25.83 -10.88
N PHE A 15 -28.12 -25.80 -9.88
CA PHE A 15 -27.10 -24.79 -9.84
C PHE A 15 -26.26 -24.94 -11.11
N PRO A 16 -26.01 -23.87 -11.87
CA PRO A 16 -25.33 -23.96 -13.17
C PRO A 16 -23.91 -24.54 -13.08
N LEU A 17 -23.44 -24.85 -11.88
CA LEU A 17 -22.15 -25.46 -11.62
C LEU A 17 -22.18 -27.01 -11.58
N GLU A 18 -23.36 -27.67 -11.63
CA GLU A 18 -23.42 -29.14 -11.58
C GLU A 18 -22.76 -29.80 -12.79
N HIS A 19 -22.79 -29.14 -13.95
CA HIS A 19 -22.15 -29.63 -15.18
C HIS A 19 -20.62 -29.47 -15.20
N ILE A 20 -20.02 -28.74 -14.25
CA ILE A 20 -18.58 -28.53 -14.21
C ILE A 20 -17.91 -29.67 -13.45
N SER A 21 -16.90 -30.29 -14.07
CA SER A 21 -16.11 -31.34 -13.42
C SER A 21 -15.46 -30.84 -12.12
N THR A 22 -15.48 -31.65 -11.07
CA THR A 22 -14.82 -31.34 -9.78
C THR A 22 -13.35 -31.01 -9.97
N THR A 23 -12.67 -31.65 -10.90
CA THR A 23 -11.28 -31.35 -11.27
C THR A 23 -11.11 -29.92 -11.78
N THR A 24 -12.05 -29.44 -12.62
CA THR A 24 -12.05 -28.07 -13.11
C THR A 24 -12.24 -27.06 -11.98
N LEU A 25 -13.13 -27.33 -11.03
CA LEU A 25 -13.36 -26.48 -9.86
C LEU A 25 -12.11 -26.40 -8.97
N ILE A 26 -11.41 -27.52 -8.78
CA ILE A 26 -10.14 -27.55 -8.02
C ILE A 26 -9.06 -26.71 -8.72
N ILE A 27 -8.93 -26.82 -10.04
CA ILE A 27 -7.97 -26.00 -10.81
C ILE A 27 -8.29 -24.52 -10.67
N ILE A 28 -9.55 -24.14 -10.80
CA ILE A 28 -9.98 -22.73 -10.61
C ILE A 28 -9.67 -22.26 -9.18
N LEU A 29 -9.92 -23.10 -8.18
CA LEU A 29 -9.62 -22.81 -6.79
C LEU A 29 -8.12 -22.54 -6.57
N ILE A 30 -7.25 -23.38 -7.11
CA ILE A 30 -5.80 -23.20 -7.05
C ILE A 30 -5.39 -21.88 -7.71
N ILE A 31 -5.95 -21.58 -8.88
CA ILE A 31 -5.69 -20.29 -9.56
C ILE A 31 -6.12 -19.10 -8.68
N MET A 32 -7.27 -19.19 -8.05
CA MET A 32 -7.76 -18.13 -7.14
C MET A 32 -6.83 -17.92 -5.94
N VAL A 33 -6.32 -19.00 -5.34
CA VAL A 33 -5.34 -18.93 -4.24
C VAL A 33 -4.04 -18.25 -4.70
N VAL A 34 -3.54 -18.58 -5.88
CA VAL A 34 -2.34 -17.95 -6.46
C VAL A 34 -2.57 -16.46 -6.73
N ILE A 35 -3.74 -16.09 -7.25
CA ILE A 35 -4.12 -14.68 -7.48
C ILE A 35 -4.22 -13.93 -6.14
N SER A 36 -4.81 -14.54 -5.09
CA SER A 36 -4.86 -13.95 -3.76
C SER A 36 -3.46 -13.69 -3.19
N ALA A 37 -2.57 -14.68 -3.28
CA ALA A 37 -1.17 -14.54 -2.87
C ALA A 37 -0.44 -13.42 -3.64
N TYR A 38 -0.71 -13.31 -4.94
CA TYR A 38 -0.18 -12.24 -5.79
C TYR A 38 -0.66 -10.86 -5.35
N PHE A 39 -1.96 -10.66 -5.10
CA PHE A 39 -2.49 -9.39 -4.58
C PHE A 39 -1.86 -9.03 -3.25
N SER A 40 -1.84 -9.98 -2.31
CA SER A 40 -1.28 -9.81 -0.97
C SER A 40 0.20 -9.45 -0.97
N GLY A 41 1.01 -10.13 -1.80
CA GLY A 41 2.44 -9.84 -1.97
C GLY A 41 2.67 -8.48 -2.67
N SER A 42 1.86 -8.16 -3.68
CA SER A 42 1.95 -6.88 -4.40
C SER A 42 1.67 -5.68 -3.50
N GLU A 43 0.67 -5.79 -2.63
CA GLU A 43 0.35 -4.76 -1.63
C GLU A 43 1.55 -4.49 -0.74
N THR A 44 2.06 -5.54 -0.09
CA THR A 44 3.20 -5.43 0.83
C THR A 44 4.43 -4.89 0.11
N GLY A 45 4.76 -5.42 -1.07
CA GLY A 45 5.90 -4.96 -1.85
C GLY A 45 5.81 -3.49 -2.27
N MET A 46 4.63 -3.00 -2.64
CA MET A 46 4.45 -1.60 -3.00
C MET A 46 4.46 -0.65 -1.81
N MET A 47 3.97 -1.09 -0.63
CA MET A 47 3.95 -0.27 0.58
C MET A 47 5.33 -0.16 1.24
N THR A 48 6.14 -1.22 1.20
CA THR A 48 7.48 -1.25 1.79
C THR A 48 8.56 -0.67 0.89
N LEU A 49 8.22 -0.33 -0.36
CA LEU A 49 9.18 0.18 -1.33
C LEU A 49 9.74 1.55 -0.94
N ASN A 50 11.07 1.69 -0.98
CA ASN A 50 11.72 2.98 -0.74
C ASN A 50 11.39 3.97 -1.86
N ARG A 51 10.61 5.02 -1.54
CA ARG A 51 10.11 6.01 -2.50
C ARG A 51 11.22 6.85 -3.13
N TYR A 52 12.33 7.09 -2.43
CA TYR A 52 13.46 7.85 -2.96
C TYR A 52 14.19 7.05 -4.03
N ARG A 53 14.46 5.78 -3.74
CA ARG A 53 15.10 4.86 -4.69
C ARG A 53 14.22 4.63 -5.92
N LEU A 54 12.91 4.48 -5.71
CA LEU A 54 11.93 4.37 -6.81
C LEU A 54 11.99 5.59 -7.75
N ARG A 55 11.96 6.81 -7.20
CA ARG A 55 12.05 8.05 -7.99
C ARG A 55 13.37 8.15 -8.75
N HIS A 56 14.47 7.74 -8.11
CA HIS A 56 15.78 7.72 -8.75
C HIS A 56 15.80 6.77 -9.96
N MET A 57 15.31 5.54 -9.79
CA MET A 57 15.20 4.55 -10.87
C MET A 57 14.24 4.99 -11.99
N ALA A 58 13.14 5.66 -11.64
CA ALA A 58 12.21 6.21 -12.62
C ALA A 58 12.83 7.33 -13.46
N LYS A 59 13.67 8.21 -12.84
CA LYS A 59 14.44 9.24 -13.55
C LYS A 59 15.50 8.64 -14.47
N GLN A 60 16.10 7.52 -14.10
CA GLN A 60 17.06 6.78 -14.95
C GLN A 60 16.39 6.07 -16.15
N GLY A 61 15.07 6.18 -16.34
CA GLY A 61 14.38 5.65 -17.50
C GLY A 61 13.76 4.26 -17.32
N ASN A 62 13.86 3.64 -16.15
CA ASN A 62 13.27 2.33 -15.90
C ASN A 62 11.74 2.39 -16.04
N ARG A 63 11.21 1.66 -17.04
CA ARG A 63 9.77 1.65 -17.36
C ARG A 63 8.91 1.08 -16.23
N SER A 64 9.38 0.05 -15.54
CA SER A 64 8.66 -0.56 -14.42
C SER A 64 8.62 0.38 -13.21
N ALA A 65 9.73 1.04 -12.89
CA ALA A 65 9.78 2.05 -11.84
C ALA A 65 8.85 3.23 -12.11
N LYS A 66 8.76 3.71 -13.36
CA LYS A 66 7.81 4.75 -13.76
C LYS A 66 6.35 4.32 -13.57
N ARG A 67 6.00 3.05 -13.88
CA ARG A 67 4.66 2.52 -13.64
C ARG A 67 4.33 2.48 -12.15
N VAL A 68 5.23 1.93 -11.34
CA VAL A 68 5.06 1.87 -9.88
C VAL A 68 4.95 3.28 -9.29
N GLU A 69 5.79 4.23 -9.72
CA GLU A 69 5.70 5.62 -9.28
C GLU A 69 4.32 6.23 -9.60
N LYS A 70 3.80 5.97 -10.80
CA LYS A 70 2.45 6.45 -11.21
C LYS A 70 1.35 5.86 -10.33
N LEU A 71 1.43 4.55 -10.00
CA LEU A 71 0.49 3.88 -9.10
C LEU A 71 0.55 4.47 -7.69
N LEU A 72 1.77 4.70 -7.17
CA LEU A 72 1.99 5.23 -5.81
C LEU A 72 1.74 6.74 -5.67
N ARG A 73 1.50 7.48 -6.77
CA ARG A 73 1.05 8.89 -6.68
C ARG A 73 -0.32 9.05 -6.04
N LYS A 74 -1.15 8.01 -6.10
CA LYS A 74 -2.49 7.97 -5.49
C LYS A 74 -2.61 6.70 -4.65
N PRO A 75 -1.96 6.66 -3.48
CA PRO A 75 -1.87 5.46 -2.66
C PRO A 75 -3.25 4.95 -2.24
N ASP A 76 -4.19 5.83 -1.93
CA ASP A 76 -5.55 5.46 -1.52
C ASP A 76 -6.24 4.59 -2.57
N ARG A 77 -6.07 4.93 -3.86
CA ARG A 77 -6.66 4.16 -4.96
C ARG A 77 -6.00 2.79 -5.12
N LEU A 78 -4.70 2.74 -4.91
CA LEU A 78 -3.95 1.48 -4.99
C LEU A 78 -4.33 0.54 -3.85
N ILE A 79 -4.37 1.06 -2.62
CA ILE A 79 -4.78 0.29 -1.44
C ILE A 79 -6.21 -0.24 -1.63
N SER A 80 -7.15 0.64 -2.02
CA SER A 80 -8.54 0.23 -2.26
C SER A 80 -8.64 -0.83 -3.34
N LEU A 81 -7.90 -0.69 -4.45
CA LEU A 81 -7.87 -1.67 -5.54
C LEU A 81 -7.43 -3.05 -5.05
N VAL A 82 -6.29 -3.09 -4.35
CA VAL A 82 -5.71 -4.37 -3.90
C VAL A 82 -6.59 -5.00 -2.84
N LEU A 83 -7.12 -4.21 -1.91
CA LEU A 83 -8.03 -4.68 -0.86
C LEU A 83 -9.30 -5.30 -1.46
N ILE A 84 -9.92 -4.61 -2.43
CA ILE A 84 -11.12 -5.13 -3.11
C ILE A 84 -10.78 -6.40 -3.89
N GLY A 85 -9.71 -6.37 -4.68
CA GLY A 85 -9.29 -7.52 -5.48
C GLY A 85 -9.00 -8.75 -4.62
N ASN A 86 -8.24 -8.56 -3.54
CA ASN A 86 -7.92 -9.64 -2.60
C ASN A 86 -9.17 -10.19 -1.90
N ASN A 87 -10.05 -9.31 -1.40
CA ASN A 87 -11.28 -9.75 -0.74
C ASN A 87 -12.22 -10.47 -1.71
N LEU A 88 -12.39 -9.96 -2.94
CA LEU A 88 -13.21 -10.61 -3.96
C LEU A 88 -12.70 -12.02 -4.28
N VAL A 89 -11.41 -12.15 -4.50
CA VAL A 89 -10.78 -13.45 -4.80
C VAL A 89 -10.93 -14.41 -3.62
N ASN A 90 -10.74 -13.95 -2.38
CA ASN A 90 -10.89 -14.77 -1.19
C ASN A 90 -12.34 -15.25 -0.98
N ILE A 91 -13.33 -14.39 -1.21
CA ILE A 91 -14.75 -14.75 -1.13
C ILE A 91 -15.09 -15.80 -2.19
N LEU A 92 -14.64 -15.60 -3.43
CA LEU A 92 -14.87 -16.56 -4.51
C LEU A 92 -14.15 -17.89 -4.25
N ALA A 93 -12.92 -17.87 -3.76
CA ALA A 93 -12.18 -19.06 -3.38
C ALA A 93 -12.87 -19.83 -2.25
N SER A 94 -13.41 -19.13 -1.26
CA SER A 94 -14.17 -19.74 -0.16
C SER A 94 -15.45 -20.40 -0.66
N ALA A 95 -16.20 -19.72 -1.53
CA ALA A 95 -17.42 -20.28 -2.12
C ALA A 95 -17.11 -21.52 -2.95
N LEU A 96 -16.10 -21.47 -3.82
CA LEU A 96 -15.68 -22.62 -4.62
C LEU A 96 -15.14 -23.77 -3.75
N GLY A 97 -14.38 -23.46 -2.71
CA GLY A 97 -13.90 -24.42 -1.75
C GLY A 97 -15.02 -25.17 -1.04
N THR A 98 -16.06 -24.46 -0.65
CA THR A 98 -17.27 -25.06 -0.06
C THR A 98 -17.94 -26.02 -1.03
N ILE A 99 -18.13 -25.62 -2.30
CA ILE A 99 -18.73 -26.48 -3.32
C ILE A 99 -17.88 -27.74 -3.57
N VAL A 100 -16.57 -27.59 -3.69
CA VAL A 100 -15.65 -28.70 -3.87
C VAL A 100 -15.66 -29.63 -2.64
N GLY A 101 -15.68 -29.06 -1.44
CA GLY A 101 -15.76 -29.82 -0.19
C GLY A 101 -17.03 -30.65 -0.10
N MET A 102 -18.19 -30.04 -0.39
CA MET A 102 -19.49 -30.75 -0.40
C MET A 102 -19.53 -31.89 -1.42
N ARG A 103 -18.95 -31.69 -2.59
CA ARG A 103 -18.89 -32.73 -3.64
C ARG A 103 -18.01 -33.93 -3.25
N LEU A 104 -16.91 -33.70 -2.53
CA LEU A 104 -15.94 -34.74 -2.19
C LEU A 104 -16.33 -35.52 -0.92
N TYR A 105 -16.88 -34.83 0.09
CA TYR A 105 -17.08 -35.37 1.44
C TYR A 105 -18.49 -35.16 2.01
N GLY A 106 -19.45 -34.71 1.16
CA GLY A 106 -20.81 -34.42 1.62
C GLY A 106 -20.84 -33.29 2.68
N ASP A 107 -21.73 -33.41 3.65
CA ASP A 107 -21.93 -32.37 4.69
C ASP A 107 -20.66 -32.10 5.54
N ALA A 108 -19.84 -33.12 5.79
CA ALA A 108 -18.56 -32.96 6.48
C ALA A 108 -17.54 -32.17 5.63
N GLY A 109 -17.73 -32.12 4.31
CA GLY A 109 -16.85 -31.48 3.37
C GLY A 109 -16.72 -29.97 3.56
N VAL A 110 -17.74 -29.31 4.09
CA VAL A 110 -17.71 -27.86 4.38
C VAL A 110 -16.66 -27.56 5.46
N ALA A 111 -16.66 -28.34 6.56
CA ALA A 111 -15.68 -28.15 7.63
C ALA A 111 -14.26 -28.46 7.18
N ILE A 112 -14.08 -29.55 6.42
CA ILE A 112 -12.77 -29.95 5.86
C ILE A 112 -12.27 -28.89 4.88
N ALA A 113 -13.09 -28.44 3.94
CA ALA A 113 -12.72 -27.41 2.97
C ALA A 113 -12.35 -26.10 3.65
N THR A 114 -13.11 -25.68 4.67
CA THR A 114 -12.81 -24.46 5.43
C THR A 114 -11.48 -24.59 6.16
N GLY A 115 -11.21 -25.72 6.82
CA GLY A 115 -9.94 -25.97 7.51
C GLY A 115 -8.74 -25.98 6.55
N VAL A 116 -8.87 -26.69 5.43
CA VAL A 116 -7.81 -26.75 4.40
C VAL A 116 -7.57 -25.36 3.79
N LEU A 117 -8.62 -24.63 3.40
CA LEU A 117 -8.49 -23.27 2.87
C LEU A 117 -7.85 -22.32 3.86
N THR A 118 -8.27 -22.37 5.13
CA THR A 118 -7.66 -21.55 6.19
C THR A 118 -6.16 -21.85 6.31
N PHE A 119 -5.79 -23.13 6.35
CA PHE A 119 -4.39 -23.52 6.40
C PHE A 119 -3.61 -23.06 5.19
N VAL A 120 -4.15 -23.25 3.98
CA VAL A 120 -3.55 -22.80 2.73
C VAL A 120 -3.35 -21.28 2.73
N VAL A 121 -4.37 -20.50 3.11
CA VAL A 121 -4.28 -19.03 3.18
C VAL A 121 -3.21 -18.60 4.19
N LEU A 122 -3.09 -19.28 5.35
CA LEU A 122 -2.04 -19.01 6.33
C LEU A 122 -0.64 -19.29 5.77
N VAL A 123 -0.45 -20.43 5.09
CA VAL A 123 0.84 -20.78 4.46
C VAL A 123 1.19 -19.78 3.34
N PHE A 124 0.20 -19.37 2.55
CA PHE A 124 0.39 -18.35 1.50
C PHE A 124 0.46 -16.91 2.06
N ALA A 125 0.39 -16.71 3.39
CA ALA A 125 0.77 -15.43 4.00
C ALA A 125 2.30 -15.18 3.94
N GLU A 126 3.12 -16.23 3.83
CA GLU A 126 4.59 -16.13 3.68
C GLU A 126 5.06 -15.25 2.49
N PRO A 127 4.41 -15.20 1.31
CA PRO A 127 4.76 -14.26 0.25
C PRO A 127 4.82 -12.79 0.68
N LYS A 128 4.09 -12.39 1.72
CA LYS A 128 4.17 -11.05 2.31
C LYS A 128 5.55 -10.78 2.91
N THR A 129 6.13 -11.76 3.59
CA THR A 129 7.46 -11.65 4.17
C THR A 129 8.52 -11.48 3.09
N ILE A 130 8.44 -12.27 2.00
CA ILE A 130 9.33 -12.14 0.84
C ILE A 130 9.16 -10.76 0.18
N ALA A 131 7.92 -10.30 0.03
CA ALA A 131 7.62 -9.00 -0.55
C ALA A 131 8.11 -7.83 0.33
N ALA A 132 8.12 -7.98 1.65
CA ALA A 132 8.68 -6.99 2.58
C ALA A 132 10.21 -6.94 2.51
N LEU A 133 10.86 -8.10 2.37
CA LEU A 133 12.32 -8.20 2.29
C LEU A 133 12.88 -7.75 0.92
N TYR A 134 12.18 -8.08 -0.16
CA TYR A 134 12.59 -7.77 -1.54
C TYR A 134 11.50 -7.01 -2.32
N PRO A 135 11.12 -5.80 -1.85
CA PRO A 135 9.96 -5.07 -2.39
C PRO A 135 10.09 -4.75 -3.87
N GLU A 136 11.30 -4.48 -4.36
CA GLU A 136 11.54 -4.16 -5.76
C GLU A 136 11.26 -5.35 -6.69
N LYS A 137 11.65 -6.56 -6.26
CA LYS A 137 11.44 -7.79 -7.05
C LYS A 137 9.97 -8.15 -7.19
N VAL A 138 9.14 -7.72 -6.25
CA VAL A 138 7.70 -7.97 -6.27
C VAL A 138 6.93 -6.79 -6.89
N ALA A 139 7.22 -5.54 -6.49
CA ALA A 139 6.46 -4.37 -6.94
C ALA A 139 6.64 -4.06 -8.44
N TYR A 140 7.84 -4.27 -9.01
CA TYR A 140 8.06 -3.94 -10.41
C TYR A 140 7.28 -4.84 -11.37
N PRO A 141 7.33 -6.19 -11.27
CA PRO A 141 6.52 -7.06 -12.12
C PRO A 141 5.01 -6.89 -11.84
N SER A 142 4.62 -6.72 -10.55
CA SER A 142 3.22 -6.53 -10.19
C SER A 142 2.59 -5.29 -10.83
N SER A 143 3.37 -4.25 -11.07
CA SER A 143 2.89 -3.03 -11.72
C SER A 143 2.33 -3.25 -13.12
N PHE A 144 2.77 -4.30 -13.81
CA PHE A 144 2.29 -4.61 -15.16
C PHE A 144 0.81 -5.03 -15.16
N LEU A 145 0.41 -5.83 -14.18
CA LEU A 145 -0.98 -6.30 -14.06
C LEU A 145 -1.85 -5.30 -13.29
N LEU A 146 -1.30 -4.66 -12.24
CA LEU A 146 -2.07 -3.72 -11.42
C LEU A 146 -2.41 -2.42 -12.16
N ALA A 147 -1.57 -1.96 -13.08
CA ALA A 147 -1.83 -0.73 -13.82
C ALA A 147 -3.12 -0.80 -14.69
N PRO A 148 -3.32 -1.80 -15.56
CA PRO A 148 -4.57 -1.92 -16.31
C PRO A 148 -5.77 -2.27 -15.39
N LEU A 149 -5.54 -3.09 -14.35
CA LEU A 149 -6.58 -3.45 -13.40
C LEU A 149 -7.09 -2.22 -12.62
N GLN A 150 -6.21 -1.28 -12.29
CA GLN A 150 -6.59 -0.02 -11.64
C GLN A 150 -7.54 0.81 -12.52
N ILE A 151 -7.34 0.81 -13.83
CA ILE A 151 -8.19 1.53 -14.77
C ILE A 151 -9.58 0.86 -14.82
N LEU A 152 -9.61 -0.46 -14.93
CA LEU A 152 -10.83 -1.26 -14.98
C LEU A 152 -11.66 -1.13 -13.68
N MET A 153 -11.00 -1.13 -12.52
CA MET A 153 -11.65 -1.03 -11.21
C MET A 153 -11.91 0.41 -10.77
N MET A 154 -11.54 1.41 -11.57
CA MET A 154 -11.68 2.83 -11.21
C MET A 154 -13.09 3.23 -10.77
N PRO A 155 -14.18 2.81 -11.45
CA PRO A 155 -15.55 3.16 -11.03
C PRO A 155 -15.89 2.60 -9.64
N LEU A 156 -15.48 1.37 -9.35
CA LEU A 156 -15.70 0.72 -8.06
C LEU A 156 -14.89 1.38 -6.95
N VAL A 157 -13.63 1.69 -7.20
CA VAL A 157 -12.75 2.42 -6.26
C VAL A 157 -13.29 3.81 -5.98
N TRP A 158 -13.83 4.51 -7.00
CA TRP A 158 -14.47 5.82 -6.82
C TRP A 158 -15.69 5.74 -5.91
N LEU A 159 -16.54 4.73 -6.11
CA LEU A 159 -17.74 4.50 -5.28
C LEU A 159 -17.34 4.27 -3.81
N LEU A 160 -16.37 3.39 -3.55
CA LEU A 160 -15.91 3.09 -2.20
C LEU A 160 -15.30 4.30 -1.52
N ASN A 161 -14.44 5.04 -2.24
CA ASN A 161 -13.87 6.27 -1.71
C ASN A 161 -14.93 7.35 -1.45
N ALA A 162 -16.03 7.38 -2.22
CA ALA A 162 -17.15 8.28 -1.95
C ALA A 162 -17.86 7.91 -0.64
N ILE A 163 -18.11 6.62 -0.41
CA ILE A 163 -18.70 6.09 0.82
C ILE A 163 -17.80 6.40 2.02
N THR A 164 -16.48 6.13 1.89
CA THR A 164 -15.52 6.41 2.96
C THR A 164 -15.49 7.90 3.32
N ARG A 165 -15.47 8.79 2.33
CA ARG A 165 -15.53 10.24 2.58
C ARG A 165 -16.84 10.65 3.23
N MET A 166 -17.97 10.03 2.84
CA MET A 166 -19.26 10.29 3.49
C MET A 166 -19.24 9.89 4.97
N LEU A 167 -18.73 8.70 5.28
CA LEU A 167 -18.58 8.22 6.66
C LEU A 167 -17.64 9.12 7.48
N MET A 168 -16.50 9.52 6.93
CA MET A 168 -15.57 10.43 7.61
C MET A 168 -16.22 11.79 7.92
N ARG A 169 -17.02 12.33 6.99
CA ARG A 169 -17.78 13.57 7.23
C ARG A 169 -18.80 13.41 8.35
N MET A 170 -19.50 12.27 8.41
CA MET A 170 -20.43 11.97 9.50
C MET A 170 -19.74 11.86 10.86
N MET A 171 -18.49 11.38 10.90
CA MET A 171 -17.66 11.30 12.10
C MET A 171 -16.97 12.62 12.44
N GLY A 172 -17.17 13.70 11.67
CA GLY A 172 -16.56 15.01 11.91
C GLY A 172 -15.06 15.07 11.61
N ILE A 173 -14.51 14.05 10.96
CA ILE A 173 -13.09 13.99 10.61
C ILE A 173 -12.85 14.82 9.35
N LYS A 174 -12.10 15.91 9.47
CA LYS A 174 -11.69 16.72 8.32
C LYS A 174 -10.70 15.91 7.48
N THR A 175 -11.06 15.67 6.22
CA THR A 175 -10.28 14.84 5.26
C THR A 175 -9.11 15.61 4.64
N ASP A 176 -8.64 16.69 5.26
CA ASP A 176 -7.47 17.46 4.83
C ASP A 176 -6.15 16.77 5.21
N ILE A 177 -6.13 15.43 5.22
CA ILE A 177 -4.88 14.69 5.20
C ILE A 177 -4.34 14.81 3.78
N VAL A 178 -3.73 15.96 3.53
CA VAL A 178 -2.81 16.15 2.43
C VAL A 178 -1.71 15.12 2.65
N VAL A 179 -1.75 14.03 1.88
CA VAL A 179 -0.61 13.16 1.68
C VAL A 179 0.41 13.95 0.85
N SER A 180 0.84 15.07 1.44
CA SER A 180 1.99 15.81 0.99
C SER A 180 3.18 14.94 1.34
N GLY A 181 3.74 14.28 0.37
CA GLY A 181 5.04 13.61 0.51
C GLY A 181 6.18 14.66 0.62
N SER A 182 5.90 15.84 1.15
CA SER A 182 6.87 16.84 1.54
C SER A 182 7.25 16.54 3.00
N LEU A 183 8.50 16.16 3.18
CA LEU A 183 9.09 16.04 4.50
C LEU A 183 8.93 17.38 5.24
N SER A 184 8.46 17.34 6.48
CA SER A 184 8.54 18.48 7.36
C SER A 184 10.01 18.80 7.64
N LYS A 185 10.32 20.01 8.08
CA LYS A 185 11.70 20.39 8.45
C LYS A 185 12.22 19.50 9.58
N GLU A 186 11.36 19.17 10.53
CA GLU A 186 11.66 18.31 11.66
C GLU A 186 12.01 16.89 11.20
N GLU A 187 11.25 16.35 10.23
CA GLU A 187 11.55 15.04 9.62
C GLU A 187 12.87 15.08 8.84
N LEU A 188 13.14 16.15 8.09
CA LEU A 188 14.39 16.33 7.38
C LEU A 188 15.58 16.39 8.35
N ARG A 189 15.45 17.13 9.46
CA ARG A 189 16.44 17.19 10.53
C ARG A 189 16.72 15.82 11.14
N THR A 190 15.66 15.04 11.41
CA THR A 190 15.77 13.68 11.93
C THR A 190 16.52 12.76 10.96
N ILE A 191 16.19 12.82 9.67
CA ILE A 191 16.87 12.02 8.64
C ILE A 191 18.36 12.38 8.54
N VAL A 192 18.71 13.67 8.57
CA VAL A 192 20.10 14.11 8.55
C VAL A 192 20.83 13.60 9.80
N HIS A 193 20.16 13.62 10.97
CA HIS A 193 20.76 13.15 12.22
C HIS A 193 20.94 11.62 12.23
N GLU A 194 20.02 10.85 11.67
CA GLU A 194 20.11 9.39 11.56
C GLU A 194 21.12 8.92 10.52
N SER A 195 21.43 9.74 9.51
CA SER A 195 22.34 9.40 8.43
C SER A 195 23.85 9.43 8.83
N ARG A 196 24.16 9.29 10.12
CA ARG A 196 25.53 9.34 10.66
C ARG A 196 26.50 8.34 10.05
N SER A 197 26.00 7.22 9.54
CA SER A 197 26.85 6.19 8.92
C SER A 197 27.23 6.51 7.47
N GLN A 198 26.54 7.46 6.83
CA GLN A 198 26.72 7.77 5.40
C GLN A 198 27.25 9.18 5.15
N ILE A 199 27.13 10.08 6.14
CA ILE A 199 27.53 11.49 6.03
C ILE A 199 28.57 11.78 7.10
N SER A 200 29.69 12.43 6.72
CA SER A 200 30.69 12.84 7.70
C SER A 200 30.12 13.84 8.70
N ARG A 201 30.58 13.81 9.96
CA ARG A 201 30.08 14.70 11.01
C ARG A 201 30.11 16.18 10.59
N ARG A 202 31.20 16.61 9.96
CA ARG A 202 31.34 17.98 9.47
C ARG A 202 30.26 18.39 8.47
N ASN A 203 29.92 17.50 7.54
CA ASN A 203 28.87 17.77 6.55
C ASN A 203 27.48 17.73 7.19
N GLN A 204 27.29 16.89 8.20
CA GLN A 204 26.04 16.81 8.96
C GLN A 204 25.79 18.11 9.72
N ASP A 205 26.80 18.62 10.45
CA ASP A 205 26.70 19.86 11.19
C ASP A 205 26.41 21.05 10.26
N MET A 206 27.05 21.06 9.08
CA MET A 206 26.79 22.07 8.06
C MET A 206 25.36 22.03 7.54
N LEU A 207 24.81 20.84 7.26
CA LEU A 207 23.43 20.67 6.82
C LEU A 207 22.43 21.10 7.88
N LEU A 208 22.68 20.78 9.16
CA LEU A 208 21.85 21.21 10.28
C LEU A 208 21.90 22.73 10.45
N SER A 209 23.11 23.34 10.35
CA SER A 209 23.26 24.79 10.40
C SER A 209 22.49 25.50 9.29
N VAL A 210 22.49 24.95 8.07
CA VAL A 210 21.69 25.51 6.95
C VAL A 210 20.18 25.43 7.25
N LEU A 211 19.70 24.35 7.87
CA LEU A 211 18.30 24.25 8.26
C LEU A 211 17.91 25.23 9.40
N ASP A 212 18.87 25.61 10.24
CA ASP A 212 18.66 26.55 11.34
C ASP A 212 18.77 28.02 10.89
N LEU A 213 19.39 28.31 9.73
CA LEU A 213 19.51 29.67 9.16
C LEU A 213 18.17 30.41 9.03
N GLU A 214 17.09 29.68 8.75
CA GLU A 214 15.76 30.30 8.63
C GLU A 214 15.22 30.86 9.97
N LYS A 215 15.74 30.40 11.10
CA LYS A 215 15.37 30.89 12.42
C LYS A 215 16.26 32.05 12.88
N MET A 216 17.39 32.28 12.18
CA MET A 216 18.31 33.33 12.56
C MET A 216 17.74 34.70 12.17
N THR A 217 17.74 35.58 13.11
CA THR A 217 17.35 36.99 12.96
C THR A 217 18.57 37.88 12.79
N VAL A 218 18.38 39.11 12.37
CA VAL A 218 19.45 40.10 12.29
C VAL A 218 20.08 40.33 13.66
N ASP A 219 19.26 40.28 14.71
CA ASP A 219 19.73 40.46 16.11
C ASP A 219 20.70 39.35 16.55
N ASP A 220 20.60 38.13 15.98
CA ASP A 220 21.51 37.02 16.30
C ASP A 220 22.89 37.17 15.67
N ILE A 221 23.02 38.01 14.63
CA ILE A 221 24.26 38.15 13.83
C ILE A 221 24.88 39.53 14.03
N MET A 222 24.10 40.54 14.43
CA MET A 222 24.61 41.89 14.56
C MET A 222 25.54 42.03 15.80
N VAL A 223 26.59 42.80 15.64
CA VAL A 223 27.41 43.24 16.75
C VAL A 223 26.75 44.43 17.44
N PRO A 224 26.33 44.30 18.73
CA PRO A 224 25.74 45.40 19.45
C PRO A 224 26.66 46.62 19.48
N ARG A 225 26.11 47.83 19.44
CA ARG A 225 26.90 49.05 19.41
C ARG A 225 27.92 49.15 20.62
N SER A 226 27.59 48.54 21.74
CA SER A 226 28.44 48.45 22.91
C SER A 226 29.69 47.61 22.75
N GLU A 227 29.73 46.71 21.78
CA GLU A 227 30.84 45.79 21.50
C GLU A 227 31.68 46.21 20.28
N ILE A 228 31.28 47.27 19.61
CA ILE A 228 32.04 47.80 18.46
C ILE A 228 33.29 48.48 18.98
N ILE A 229 34.45 47.86 18.68
CA ILE A 229 35.74 48.47 18.92
C ILE A 229 36.06 49.35 17.73
N GLY A 230 36.07 50.65 17.94
CA GLY A 230 36.44 51.66 16.94
C GLY A 230 37.78 52.26 17.26
N ILE A 231 38.53 52.66 16.20
CA ILE A 231 39.76 53.46 16.32
C ILE A 231 39.36 54.91 16.04
N ASP A 232 39.73 55.84 16.93
CA ASP A 232 39.54 57.25 16.69
C ASP A 232 40.53 57.70 15.60
N ILE A 233 40.01 58.28 14.51
CA ILE A 233 40.81 58.77 13.39
C ILE A 233 41.72 59.92 13.78
N ASN A 234 41.38 60.61 14.89
CA ASN A 234 42.18 61.75 15.42
C ASN A 234 43.22 61.33 16.43
N ASP A 235 43.32 60.07 16.80
CA ASP A 235 44.36 59.53 17.67
C ASP A 235 45.67 59.42 16.87
N ASP A 236 46.74 60.07 17.40
CA ASP A 236 48.09 59.96 16.86
C ASP A 236 48.61 58.53 17.02
N TRP A 237 48.88 57.89 15.90
CA TRP A 237 49.47 56.52 15.80
C TRP A 237 50.86 56.48 16.35
N LYS A 238 51.05 56.80 17.60
CA LYS A 238 52.35 56.67 18.30
C LYS A 238 52.24 55.59 19.35
N SER A 239 52.70 54.42 18.99
CA SER A 239 53.57 53.40 19.53
C SER A 239 53.08 52.00 19.35
#